data_d9c9b7fc9816b661a9c38145e05fcbcf
#
_entry.id   d9c9b7fc9816b661a9c38145e05fcbcf
#
_cell.length_a   1.000
_cell.length_b   1.000
_cell.length_c   1.000
_cell.angle_alpha   90.00
_cell.angle_beta   90.00
_cell.angle_gamma   90.00
#
_symmetry.space_group_name_H-M   'P 1'
#
loop_
_entity.id
_entity.type
_entity.pdbx_description
1 polymer ?
#
loop_
_entity_poly.entity_id
_entity_poly.type
_entity_poly.pdbx_seq_one_letter_code
_entity_poly.pdbx_strand_id
1 'polypeptide(L)'
;MAARPLLLSLHGGAGALFGVLLFVVLFSGAWSLGHDDLREWLRAPAQAGGEALALERLLERAGEEGVDIGDATLLLPAPGHAAFSVCDARLDCRLDLDPASGRVLPPTPALDLLLNLHKSLFVGFPGRVLVSLFGVSLLLLCLAGVLLHSRRWRDLRRWRRDRGLRLALFDLHGLIGIWGLPWLLLFGFTGALSGLGALGTLLLAPVAYPQEPNRVFVELMGPPPPAAEGRPLASRIDLDRLLAGDAVRAPGFVAQRLSLSHAGDVAGSVEIAGIQRGLPSTANFERHRYRLADGALLGERSSAQRGFWLRAFIAVQPLHFAQYQWLGPGWSAALRGLHLAMGLGACLLCASGLYLWLQRRASAPDARVRLLQRLSQGFCAGLVAAAALLLLGLQLAPSELLAGPWPGRLFLVLWAAAGLAALLLPGDWPLARGLLGV
;
A
#
# COMPACT_ATOMS: atom_id res chain seq x y z
N MET A 1 10.64 41.02 3.81
CA MET A 1 11.92 40.31 3.51
C MET A 1 12.28 39.21 4.52
N ALA A 2 11.83 39.26 5.76
CA ALA A 2 12.16 38.26 6.83
C ALA A 2 11.55 36.85 6.65
N ALA A 3 10.46 36.67 5.93
CA ALA A 3 9.75 35.39 5.80
C ALA A 3 10.54 34.31 5.01
N ARG A 4 11.33 34.70 4.01
CA ARG A 4 12.02 33.72 3.15
C ARG A 4 13.17 32.96 3.84
N PRO A 5 14.05 33.59 4.62
CA PRO A 5 15.07 32.88 5.40
C PRO A 5 14.44 31.93 6.42
N LEU A 6 13.34 32.35 7.08
CA LEU A 6 12.59 31.52 8.01
C LEU A 6 12.00 30.28 7.31
N LEU A 7 11.31 30.46 6.18
CA LEU A 7 10.76 29.36 5.38
C LEU A 7 11.84 28.37 4.92
N LEU A 8 13.00 28.87 4.50
CA LEU A 8 14.13 28.03 4.12
C LEU A 8 14.69 27.23 5.30
N SER A 9 14.78 27.87 6.47
CA SER A 9 15.19 27.22 7.72
C SER A 9 14.19 26.15 8.15
N LEU A 10 12.90 26.46 8.09
CA LEU A 10 11.81 25.53 8.43
C LEU A 10 11.78 24.33 7.46
N HIS A 11 11.78 24.59 6.15
CA HIS A 11 11.78 23.52 5.14
C HIS A 11 13.03 22.63 5.27
N GLY A 12 14.21 23.23 5.37
CA GLY A 12 15.45 22.47 5.52
C GLY A 12 15.57 21.77 6.86
N GLY A 13 15.15 22.38 7.97
CA GLY A 13 15.16 21.80 9.31
C GLY A 13 14.17 20.66 9.45
N ALA A 14 12.92 20.84 9.00
CA ALA A 14 11.91 19.80 9.00
C ALA A 14 12.31 18.64 8.04
N GLY A 15 12.84 18.97 6.85
CA GLY A 15 13.36 17.98 5.91
C GLY A 15 14.53 17.16 6.49
N ALA A 16 15.40 17.77 7.29
CA ALA A 16 16.47 17.07 7.99
C ALA A 16 15.95 16.19 9.13
N LEU A 17 14.99 16.71 9.92
CA LEU A 17 14.41 15.99 11.07
C LEU A 17 13.64 14.74 10.64
N PHE A 18 12.76 14.89 9.65
CA PHE A 18 11.86 13.82 9.21
C PHE A 18 12.39 13.03 8.02
N GLY A 19 13.41 13.52 7.30
CA GLY A 19 13.80 13.04 5.99
C GLY A 19 14.22 11.58 5.94
N VAL A 20 14.92 11.07 6.94
CA VAL A 20 15.33 9.64 6.98
C VAL A 20 14.12 8.73 7.07
N LEU A 21 13.22 8.98 8.03
CA LEU A 21 12.01 8.17 8.20
C LEU A 21 11.02 8.38 7.07
N LEU A 22 10.91 9.61 6.57
CA LEU A 22 10.08 9.90 5.40
C LEU A 22 10.59 9.15 4.15
N PHE A 23 11.91 9.07 3.94
CA PHE A 23 12.48 8.24 2.88
C PHE A 23 12.10 6.77 3.05
N VAL A 24 12.23 6.22 4.26
CA VAL A 24 11.86 4.82 4.57
C VAL A 24 10.40 4.56 4.22
N VAL A 25 9.49 5.45 4.63
CA VAL A 25 8.05 5.34 4.34
C VAL A 25 7.77 5.47 2.84
N LEU A 26 8.37 6.44 2.16
CA LEU A 26 8.18 6.63 0.72
C LEU A 26 8.72 5.45 -0.10
N PHE A 27 9.91 4.95 0.25
CA PHE A 27 10.53 3.81 -0.46
C PHE A 27 9.72 2.53 -0.27
N SER A 28 9.34 2.22 0.97
CA SER A 28 8.50 1.04 1.25
C SER A 28 7.10 1.18 0.64
N GLY A 29 6.57 2.41 0.52
CA GLY A 29 5.33 2.70 -0.21
C GLY A 29 5.43 2.47 -1.71
N ALA A 30 6.53 2.93 -2.35
CA ALA A 30 6.77 2.65 -3.76
C ALA A 30 6.92 1.14 -4.01
N TRP A 31 7.60 0.41 -3.13
CA TRP A 31 7.65 -1.05 -3.16
C TRP A 31 6.26 -1.68 -3.08
N SER A 32 5.41 -1.19 -2.17
CA SER A 32 4.07 -1.72 -1.95
C SER A 32 3.18 -1.64 -3.19
N LEU A 33 3.41 -0.69 -4.08
CA LEU A 33 2.69 -0.59 -5.36
C LEU A 33 2.99 -1.74 -6.31
N GLY A 34 4.19 -2.30 -6.26
CA GLY A 34 4.62 -3.46 -7.07
C GLY A 34 4.52 -4.80 -6.34
N HIS A 35 4.00 -4.81 -5.11
CA HIS A 35 3.99 -5.99 -4.24
C HIS A 35 3.32 -7.22 -4.88
N ASP A 36 2.14 -7.06 -5.46
CA ASP A 36 1.39 -8.15 -6.08
C ASP A 36 2.03 -8.59 -7.41
N ASP A 37 2.54 -7.66 -8.22
CA ASP A 37 3.27 -7.97 -9.45
C ASP A 37 4.56 -8.76 -9.16
N LEU A 38 5.26 -8.41 -8.08
CA LEU A 38 6.45 -9.14 -7.62
C LEU A 38 6.09 -10.54 -7.12
N ARG A 39 4.96 -10.68 -6.45
CA ARG A 39 4.44 -11.98 -6.00
C ARG A 39 4.15 -12.89 -7.18
N GLU A 40 3.44 -12.39 -8.19
CA GLU A 40 3.16 -13.14 -9.41
C GLU A 40 4.43 -13.50 -10.18
N TRP A 41 5.38 -12.57 -10.25
CA TRP A 41 6.66 -12.81 -10.93
C TRP A 41 7.53 -13.88 -10.25
N LEU A 42 7.48 -13.99 -8.92
CA LEU A 42 8.19 -15.02 -8.15
C LEU A 42 7.50 -16.39 -8.21
N ARG A 43 6.19 -16.41 -8.39
CA ARG A 43 5.44 -17.64 -8.61
C ARG A 43 5.64 -18.08 -10.06
N ALA A 44 5.99 -19.37 -10.28
CA ALA A 44 6.02 -19.89 -11.64
C ALA A 44 4.70 -19.53 -12.34
N PRO A 45 4.71 -19.06 -13.60
CA PRO A 45 3.51 -18.64 -14.28
C PRO A 45 2.44 -19.71 -14.12
N ALA A 46 1.27 -19.32 -13.59
CA ALA A 46 0.05 -20.09 -13.72
C ALA A 46 -0.04 -20.49 -15.21
N GLN A 47 -0.44 -21.70 -15.53
CA GLN A 47 -0.46 -22.14 -16.94
C GLN A 47 -1.29 -21.14 -17.74
N ALA A 48 -0.59 -20.25 -18.45
CA ALA A 48 -1.22 -19.21 -19.23
C ALA A 48 -2.06 -19.90 -20.31
N GLY A 49 -3.39 -19.88 -20.16
CA GLY A 49 -4.32 -20.38 -21.17
C GLY A 49 -5.25 -21.51 -20.75
N GLY A 50 -5.21 -21.98 -19.49
CA GLY A 50 -6.24 -22.89 -18.96
C GLY A 50 -7.53 -22.13 -18.62
N GLU A 51 -8.70 -22.70 -18.94
CA GLU A 51 -9.97 -22.22 -18.40
C GLU A 51 -9.95 -22.36 -16.87
N ALA A 52 -10.40 -21.33 -16.17
CA ALA A 52 -10.44 -21.36 -14.69
C ALA A 52 -11.39 -22.48 -14.22
N LEU A 53 -10.99 -23.21 -13.19
CA LEU A 53 -11.84 -24.17 -12.53
C LEU A 53 -13.06 -23.47 -11.93
N ALA A 54 -14.18 -24.19 -11.84
CA ALA A 54 -15.35 -23.74 -11.10
C ALA A 54 -14.98 -23.43 -9.64
N LEU A 55 -15.60 -22.43 -9.04
CA LEU A 55 -15.35 -22.05 -7.65
C LEU A 55 -15.56 -23.20 -6.68
N GLU A 56 -16.57 -24.02 -6.92
CA GLU A 56 -16.84 -25.20 -6.07
C GLU A 56 -15.65 -26.17 -6.04
N ARG A 57 -14.98 -26.39 -7.19
CA ARG A 57 -13.79 -27.23 -7.24
C ARG A 57 -12.60 -26.63 -6.49
N LEU A 58 -12.43 -25.31 -6.57
CA LEU A 58 -11.39 -24.62 -5.81
C LEU A 58 -11.67 -24.67 -4.30
N LEU A 59 -12.94 -24.58 -3.90
CA LEU A 59 -13.35 -24.73 -2.51
C LEU A 59 -13.18 -26.15 -1.98
N GLU A 60 -13.53 -27.18 -2.79
CA GLU A 60 -13.25 -28.59 -2.47
C GLU A 60 -11.75 -28.78 -2.24
N ARG A 61 -10.93 -28.25 -3.15
CA ARG A 61 -9.48 -28.32 -3.03
C ARG A 61 -8.95 -27.62 -1.77
N ALA A 62 -9.51 -26.47 -1.41
CA ALA A 62 -9.16 -25.78 -0.16
C ALA A 62 -9.55 -26.61 1.08
N GLY A 63 -10.68 -27.27 1.05
CA GLY A 63 -11.10 -28.20 2.10
C GLY A 63 -10.17 -29.42 2.24
N GLU A 64 -9.68 -29.98 1.13
CA GLU A 64 -8.68 -31.06 1.13
C GLU A 64 -7.35 -30.65 1.79
N GLU A 65 -6.97 -29.35 1.68
CA GLU A 65 -5.82 -28.75 2.37
C GLU A 65 -6.13 -28.37 3.83
N GLY A 66 -7.32 -28.71 4.35
CA GLY A 66 -7.70 -28.49 5.75
C GLY A 66 -8.13 -27.06 6.09
N VAL A 67 -8.47 -26.24 5.09
CA VAL A 67 -8.93 -24.87 5.32
C VAL A 67 -10.44 -24.88 5.56
N ASP A 68 -10.89 -24.29 6.68
CA ASP A 68 -12.31 -24.06 6.95
C ASP A 68 -12.86 -22.98 6.02
N ILE A 69 -13.87 -23.35 5.22
CA ILE A 69 -14.53 -22.46 4.26
C ILE A 69 -15.86 -21.89 4.78
N GLY A 70 -16.27 -22.25 6.00
CA GLY A 70 -17.60 -21.88 6.57
C GLY A 70 -17.77 -20.38 6.77
N ASP A 71 -16.71 -19.69 7.19
CA ASP A 71 -16.64 -18.23 7.38
C ASP A 71 -15.42 -17.63 6.63
N ALA A 72 -15.09 -18.19 5.47
CA ALA A 72 -13.93 -17.81 4.69
C ALA A 72 -14.19 -16.58 3.82
N THR A 73 -13.12 -15.84 3.57
CA THR A 73 -13.07 -14.80 2.53
C THR A 73 -12.24 -15.29 1.36
N LEU A 74 -12.84 -15.28 0.18
CA LEU A 74 -12.25 -15.75 -1.07
C LEU A 74 -11.84 -14.55 -1.91
N LEU A 75 -10.57 -14.42 -2.26
CA LEU A 75 -10.12 -13.44 -3.22
C LEU A 75 -10.14 -14.07 -4.60
N LEU A 76 -10.83 -13.42 -5.52
CA LEU A 76 -10.96 -13.88 -6.90
C LEU A 76 -9.77 -13.43 -7.75
N PRO A 77 -9.36 -14.20 -8.76
CA PRO A 77 -8.33 -13.77 -9.70
C PRO A 77 -8.69 -12.43 -10.36
N ALA A 78 -7.74 -11.51 -10.35
CA ALA A 78 -7.88 -10.17 -10.89
C ALA A 78 -6.52 -9.68 -11.44
N PRO A 79 -6.46 -8.64 -12.28
CA PRO A 79 -5.20 -8.02 -12.66
C PRO A 79 -4.39 -7.58 -11.44
N GLY A 80 -3.16 -8.12 -11.30
CA GLY A 80 -2.29 -7.93 -10.15
C GLY A 80 -2.53 -8.92 -8.99
N HIS A 81 -3.48 -9.88 -9.14
CA HIS A 81 -3.71 -10.96 -8.19
C HIS A 81 -4.25 -12.18 -8.95
N ALA A 82 -3.36 -12.94 -9.59
CA ALA A 82 -3.75 -14.06 -10.45
C ALA A 82 -4.19 -15.30 -9.67
N ALA A 83 -3.88 -15.40 -8.37
CA ALA A 83 -4.26 -16.54 -7.53
C ALA A 83 -5.73 -16.47 -7.11
N PHE A 84 -6.31 -17.63 -6.84
CA PHE A 84 -7.49 -17.77 -6.00
C PHE A 84 -7.03 -17.95 -4.56
N SER A 85 -7.36 -17.00 -3.67
CA SER A 85 -6.88 -17.05 -2.29
C SER A 85 -8.03 -17.30 -1.30
N VAL A 86 -7.79 -18.18 -0.35
CA VAL A 86 -8.70 -18.45 0.78
C VAL A 86 -8.11 -17.83 2.04
N CYS A 87 -8.84 -16.88 2.59
CA CYS A 87 -8.41 -16.05 3.71
C CYS A 87 -9.43 -16.14 4.85
N ASP A 88 -9.01 -15.82 6.07
CA ASP A 88 -9.94 -15.62 7.19
C ASP A 88 -10.70 -14.27 7.09
N ALA A 89 -11.58 -14.00 8.03
CA ALA A 89 -12.35 -12.76 8.09
C ALA A 89 -11.48 -11.49 8.25
N ARG A 90 -10.20 -11.64 8.64
CA ARG A 90 -9.23 -10.54 8.75
C ARG A 90 -8.42 -10.33 7.48
N LEU A 91 -8.71 -11.10 6.42
CA LEU A 91 -7.95 -11.15 5.18
C LEU A 91 -6.50 -11.68 5.38
N ASP A 92 -6.29 -12.53 6.39
CA ASP A 92 -5.07 -13.31 6.53
C ASP A 92 -5.23 -14.58 5.69
N CYS A 93 -4.55 -14.60 4.53
CA CYS A 93 -4.74 -15.66 3.55
C CYS A 93 -3.92 -16.90 3.93
N ARG A 94 -4.61 -18.01 4.06
CA ARG A 94 -4.07 -19.30 4.48
C ARG A 94 -3.62 -20.15 3.31
N LEU A 95 -4.24 -19.96 2.15
CA LEU A 95 -4.03 -20.80 0.98
C LEU A 95 -4.19 -19.96 -0.27
N ASP A 96 -3.24 -20.09 -1.19
CA ASP A 96 -3.32 -19.56 -2.54
C ASP A 96 -3.32 -20.74 -3.53
N LEU A 97 -4.28 -20.76 -4.44
CA LEU A 97 -4.44 -21.76 -5.49
C LEU A 97 -4.27 -21.15 -6.87
N ASP A 98 -3.66 -21.90 -7.78
CA ASP A 98 -3.71 -21.63 -9.20
C ASP A 98 -5.14 -21.86 -9.70
N PRO A 99 -5.84 -20.86 -10.23
CA PRO A 99 -7.25 -21.01 -10.61
C PRO A 99 -7.50 -21.95 -11.77
N ALA A 100 -6.50 -22.25 -12.62
CA ALA A 100 -6.65 -23.14 -13.75
C ALA A 100 -6.40 -24.63 -13.39
N SER A 101 -5.47 -24.89 -12.47
CA SER A 101 -5.07 -26.25 -12.12
C SER A 101 -5.47 -26.69 -10.71
N GLY A 102 -5.89 -25.76 -9.82
CA GLY A 102 -6.12 -26.03 -8.41
C GLY A 102 -4.84 -26.33 -7.61
N ARG A 103 -3.66 -26.13 -8.20
CA ARG A 103 -2.38 -26.36 -7.53
C ARG A 103 -2.14 -25.33 -6.44
N VAL A 104 -1.67 -25.75 -5.28
CA VAL A 104 -1.24 -24.87 -4.19
C VAL A 104 -0.03 -24.07 -4.64
N LEU A 105 -0.13 -22.74 -4.51
CA LEU A 105 0.95 -21.82 -4.79
C LEU A 105 1.79 -21.56 -3.54
N PRO A 106 3.13 -21.44 -3.67
CA PRO A 106 3.98 -21.19 -2.50
C PRO A 106 3.68 -19.80 -1.91
N PRO A 107 3.61 -19.69 -0.56
CA PRO A 107 3.50 -18.42 0.11
C PRO A 107 4.79 -17.61 -0.06
N THR A 108 4.67 -16.26 -0.10
CA THR A 108 5.81 -15.34 -0.27
C THR A 108 5.82 -14.27 0.83
N PRO A 109 5.92 -14.66 2.12
CA PRO A 109 5.73 -13.74 3.25
C PRO A 109 6.80 -12.64 3.32
N ALA A 110 7.95 -12.84 2.70
CA ALA A 110 9.03 -11.84 2.66
C ALA A 110 8.63 -10.56 1.92
N LEU A 111 7.73 -10.64 0.94
CA LEU A 111 7.23 -9.46 0.22
C LEU A 111 6.36 -8.58 1.12
N ASP A 112 5.61 -9.16 2.06
CA ASP A 112 4.73 -8.44 2.98
C ASP A 112 5.51 -7.58 3.97
N LEU A 113 6.80 -7.82 4.11
CA LEU A 113 7.65 -7.12 5.07
C LEU A 113 7.75 -5.62 4.77
N LEU A 114 8.02 -5.24 3.53
CA LEU A 114 8.08 -3.82 3.14
C LEU A 114 6.69 -3.16 3.14
N LEU A 115 5.65 -3.91 2.84
CA LEU A 115 4.27 -3.45 3.02
C LEU A 115 3.96 -3.15 4.49
N ASN A 116 4.36 -4.01 5.42
CA ASN A 116 4.17 -3.80 6.86
C ASN A 116 5.05 -2.68 7.40
N LEU A 117 6.26 -2.50 6.87
CA LEU A 117 7.11 -1.35 7.15
C LEU A 117 6.42 -0.04 6.76
N HIS A 118 5.88 0.03 5.53
CA HIS A 118 5.14 1.20 5.05
C HIS A 118 3.89 1.47 5.88
N LYS A 119 3.10 0.44 6.13
CA LYS A 119 1.77 0.55 6.73
C LYS A 119 1.81 0.94 8.21
N SER A 120 2.82 0.45 8.96
CA SER A 120 2.80 0.50 10.43
C SER A 120 4.16 0.48 11.11
N LEU A 121 5.27 0.54 10.40
CA LEU A 121 6.63 0.37 10.96
C LEU A 121 6.73 -0.87 11.87
N PHE A 122 6.01 -1.93 11.54
CA PHE A 122 5.86 -3.18 12.33
C PHE A 122 5.22 -3.03 13.72
N VAL A 123 4.69 -1.86 14.10
CA VAL A 123 4.17 -1.56 15.44
C VAL A 123 2.63 -1.52 15.48
N GLY A 124 1.94 -2.03 14.46
CA GLY A 124 0.48 -2.08 14.39
C GLY A 124 -0.17 -0.70 14.34
N PHE A 125 -1.30 -0.52 15.05
CA PHE A 125 -2.08 0.72 14.97
C PHE A 125 -1.31 1.99 15.40
N PRO A 126 -0.53 2.02 16.50
CA PRO A 126 0.29 3.18 16.84
C PRO A 126 1.29 3.56 15.74
N GLY A 127 1.92 2.55 15.13
CA GLY A 127 2.81 2.78 13.99
C GLY A 127 2.09 3.34 12.78
N ARG A 128 0.87 2.90 12.51
CA ARG A 128 0.03 3.44 11.43
C ARG A 128 -0.29 4.92 11.64
N VAL A 129 -0.59 5.33 12.87
CA VAL A 129 -0.77 6.75 13.23
C VAL A 129 0.52 7.52 12.99
N LEU A 130 1.67 6.99 13.42
CA LEU A 130 2.98 7.61 13.22
C LEU A 130 3.30 7.78 11.72
N VAL A 131 3.10 6.75 10.90
CA VAL A 131 3.27 6.83 9.43
C VAL A 131 2.39 7.91 8.83
N SER A 132 1.15 8.05 9.31
CA SER A 132 0.24 9.10 8.83
C SER A 132 0.69 10.51 9.19
N LEU A 133 1.42 10.71 10.31
CA LEU A 133 2.05 12.00 10.63
C LEU A 133 3.18 12.35 9.65
N PHE A 134 3.86 11.36 9.05
CA PHE A 134 4.78 11.65 7.93
C PHE A 134 4.05 12.14 6.69
N GLY A 135 2.80 11.71 6.45
CA GLY A 135 1.96 12.30 5.42
C GLY A 135 1.70 13.79 5.66
N VAL A 136 1.37 14.18 6.90
CA VAL A 136 1.24 15.60 7.29
C VAL A 136 2.57 16.35 7.09
N SER A 137 3.69 15.74 7.50
CA SER A 137 5.02 16.34 7.33
C SER A 137 5.33 16.59 5.85
N LEU A 138 4.97 15.66 4.96
CA LEU A 138 5.14 15.80 3.51
C LEU A 138 4.31 16.99 2.98
N LEU A 139 3.05 17.13 3.40
CA LEU A 139 2.20 18.27 3.01
C LEU A 139 2.81 19.61 3.44
N LEU A 140 3.30 19.72 4.68
CA LEU A 140 3.95 20.92 5.18
C LEU A 140 5.24 21.26 4.41
N LEU A 141 6.05 20.24 4.09
CA LEU A 141 7.25 20.40 3.27
C LEU A 141 6.91 20.83 1.85
N CYS A 142 5.86 20.28 1.23
CA CYS A 142 5.37 20.72 -0.08
C CYS A 142 4.93 22.18 -0.05
N LEU A 143 4.12 22.58 0.93
CA LEU A 143 3.66 23.95 1.10
C LEU A 143 4.82 24.94 1.25
N ALA A 144 5.77 24.62 2.14
CA ALA A 144 6.97 25.45 2.34
C ALA A 144 7.82 25.52 1.07
N GLY A 145 7.98 24.38 0.36
CA GLY A 145 8.70 24.29 -0.92
C GLY A 145 8.11 25.18 -2.01
N VAL A 146 6.79 25.15 -2.18
CA VAL A 146 6.05 26.00 -3.14
C VAL A 146 6.21 27.48 -2.80
N LEU A 147 6.07 27.86 -1.53
CA LEU A 147 6.26 29.24 -1.07
C LEU A 147 7.69 29.73 -1.30
N LEU A 148 8.69 28.88 -1.15
CA LEU A 148 10.08 29.19 -1.47
C LEU A 148 10.32 29.39 -2.98
N HIS A 149 9.55 28.70 -3.83
CA HIS A 149 9.69 28.69 -5.29
C HIS A 149 8.91 29.80 -6.01
N SER A 150 8.01 30.51 -5.31
CA SER A 150 7.01 31.42 -5.85
C SER A 150 7.49 32.51 -6.81
N ARG A 151 8.81 32.72 -6.97
CA ARG A 151 9.36 33.80 -7.80
C ARG A 151 10.06 33.34 -9.09
N ARG A 152 10.16 32.02 -9.39
CA ARG A 152 10.99 31.52 -10.51
C ARG A 152 10.34 30.41 -11.34
N TRP A 153 9.12 30.63 -11.78
CA TRP A 153 8.45 29.73 -12.74
C TRP A 153 9.25 29.48 -14.03
N ARG A 154 10.15 30.43 -14.39
CA ARG A 154 11.04 30.29 -15.55
C ARG A 154 12.11 29.20 -15.39
N ASP A 155 12.46 28.84 -14.16
CA ASP A 155 13.50 27.83 -13.88
C ASP A 155 12.95 26.40 -13.84
N LEU A 156 11.64 26.18 -14.07
CA LEU A 156 10.96 24.88 -14.01
C LEU A 156 11.41 23.86 -15.06
N ARG A 157 12.26 24.24 -16.00
CA ARG A 157 12.82 23.35 -17.02
C ARG A 157 14.35 23.31 -16.97
N ARG A 158 14.94 24.00 -15.98
CA ARG A 158 16.39 24.13 -15.92
C ARG A 158 17.02 22.98 -15.14
N TRP A 159 17.89 22.24 -15.79
CA TRP A 159 18.69 21.18 -15.18
C TRP A 159 20.16 21.30 -15.57
N ARG A 160 20.99 21.80 -14.66
CA ARG A 160 22.42 22.13 -14.85
C ARG A 160 23.31 20.94 -14.46
N ARG A 161 23.15 19.81 -15.14
CA ARG A 161 23.89 18.56 -14.86
C ARG A 161 25.41 18.69 -15.08
N ASP A 162 25.84 19.63 -15.95
CA ASP A 162 27.23 19.80 -16.33
C ASP A 162 28.03 20.70 -15.36
N ARG A 163 27.41 21.24 -14.33
CA ARG A 163 28.00 22.18 -13.36
C ARG A 163 28.20 21.57 -11.95
N GLY A 164 28.38 20.25 -11.88
CA GLY A 164 28.63 19.51 -10.67
C GLY A 164 27.39 18.96 -9.98
N LEU A 165 27.57 17.87 -9.20
CA LEU A 165 26.50 17.08 -8.59
C LEU A 165 25.58 17.89 -7.69
N ARG A 166 26.13 18.78 -6.85
CA ARG A 166 25.32 19.62 -5.94
C ARG A 166 24.30 20.48 -6.67
N LEU A 167 24.72 21.08 -7.81
CA LEU A 167 23.84 21.96 -8.57
C LEU A 167 22.82 21.16 -9.38
N ALA A 168 23.24 20.00 -9.91
CA ALA A 168 22.34 19.07 -10.58
C ALA A 168 21.25 18.55 -9.64
N LEU A 169 21.60 18.14 -8.40
CA LEU A 169 20.63 17.69 -7.39
C LEU A 169 19.75 18.81 -6.87
N PHE A 170 20.25 20.06 -6.78
CA PHE A 170 19.43 21.22 -6.43
C PHE A 170 18.34 21.47 -7.48
N ASP A 171 18.72 21.43 -8.76
CA ASP A 171 17.77 21.60 -9.86
C ASP A 171 16.78 20.40 -9.92
N LEU A 172 17.27 19.18 -9.76
CA LEU A 172 16.45 17.96 -9.74
C LEU A 172 15.43 18.00 -8.58
N HIS A 173 15.86 18.38 -7.38
CA HIS A 173 14.97 18.55 -6.23
C HIS A 173 13.84 19.54 -6.53
N GLY A 174 14.17 20.68 -7.15
CA GLY A 174 13.18 21.66 -7.57
C GLY A 174 12.24 21.17 -8.67
N LEU A 175 12.77 20.46 -9.67
CA LEU A 175 11.99 19.87 -10.78
C LEU A 175 11.00 18.82 -10.26
N ILE A 176 11.47 17.85 -9.48
CA ILE A 176 10.61 16.81 -8.92
C ILE A 176 9.58 17.44 -7.96
N GLY A 177 10.02 18.38 -7.11
CA GLY A 177 9.14 19.04 -6.15
C GLY A 177 7.97 19.78 -6.78
N ILE A 178 8.14 20.35 -7.98
CA ILE A 178 7.09 21.11 -8.66
C ILE A 178 6.29 20.25 -9.63
N TRP A 179 6.93 19.50 -10.51
CA TRP A 179 6.22 18.63 -11.46
C TRP A 179 5.56 17.44 -10.80
N GLY A 180 6.16 16.90 -9.73
CA GLY A 180 5.59 15.87 -8.88
C GLY A 180 4.58 16.36 -7.84
N LEU A 181 4.38 17.70 -7.70
CA LEU A 181 3.55 18.26 -6.65
C LEU A 181 2.14 17.67 -6.52
N PRO A 182 1.39 17.43 -7.62
CA PRO A 182 0.08 16.81 -7.52
C PRO A 182 0.12 15.44 -6.82
N TRP A 183 1.12 14.61 -7.16
CA TRP A 183 1.32 13.29 -6.54
C TRP A 183 1.84 13.39 -5.10
N LEU A 184 2.75 14.32 -4.82
CA LEU A 184 3.24 14.55 -3.45
C LEU A 184 2.11 14.98 -2.51
N LEU A 185 1.22 15.86 -2.99
CA LEU A 185 0.01 16.25 -2.25
C LEU A 185 -0.96 15.07 -2.09
N LEU A 186 -1.14 14.26 -3.15
CA LEU A 186 -1.94 13.05 -3.10
C LEU A 186 -1.39 12.09 -2.05
N PHE A 187 -0.10 11.74 -2.10
CA PHE A 187 0.54 10.84 -1.12
C PHE A 187 0.44 11.36 0.31
N GLY A 188 0.76 12.66 0.52
CA GLY A 188 0.69 13.29 1.83
C GLY A 188 -0.72 13.29 2.40
N PHE A 189 -1.70 13.72 1.61
CA PHE A 189 -3.09 13.83 2.04
C PHE A 189 -3.73 12.46 2.30
N THR A 190 -3.62 11.53 1.33
CA THR A 190 -4.22 10.21 1.46
C THR A 190 -3.51 9.36 2.52
N GLY A 191 -2.17 9.49 2.63
CA GLY A 191 -1.39 8.85 3.69
C GLY A 191 -1.74 9.37 5.07
N ALA A 192 -1.90 10.69 5.23
CA ALA A 192 -2.34 11.29 6.48
C ALA A 192 -3.73 10.76 6.89
N LEU A 193 -4.68 10.71 5.97
CA LEU A 193 -6.04 10.22 6.26
C LEU A 193 -6.09 8.71 6.56
N SER A 194 -5.16 7.92 6.03
CA SER A 194 -5.16 6.46 6.22
C SER A 194 -5.11 6.01 7.68
N GLY A 195 -4.31 6.66 8.53
CA GLY A 195 -4.22 6.35 9.96
C GLY A 195 -4.92 7.36 10.85
N LEU A 196 -4.79 8.68 10.55
CA LEU A 196 -5.45 9.72 11.34
C LEU A 196 -6.98 9.69 11.16
N GLY A 197 -7.48 9.31 9.98
CA GLY A 197 -8.92 9.09 9.78
C GLY A 197 -9.45 7.96 10.66
N ALA A 198 -8.72 6.85 10.76
CA ALA A 198 -9.07 5.75 11.66
C ALA A 198 -9.01 6.15 13.13
N LEU A 199 -7.98 6.90 13.54
CA LEU A 199 -7.87 7.46 14.87
C LEU A 199 -9.02 8.45 15.17
N GLY A 200 -9.32 9.33 14.22
CA GLY A 200 -10.44 10.27 14.32
C GLY A 200 -11.78 9.54 14.50
N THR A 201 -12.01 8.50 13.71
CA THR A 201 -13.22 7.66 13.86
C THR A 201 -13.29 7.04 15.25
N LEU A 202 -12.20 6.48 15.75
CA LEU A 202 -12.13 5.86 17.07
C LEU A 202 -12.44 6.86 18.20
N LEU A 203 -11.91 8.07 18.10
CA LEU A 203 -12.07 9.12 19.13
C LEU A 203 -13.44 9.83 19.04
N LEU A 204 -13.95 10.02 17.83
CA LEU A 204 -15.19 10.80 17.61
C LEU A 204 -16.46 9.93 17.64
N ALA A 205 -16.36 8.62 17.40
CA ALA A 205 -17.52 7.73 17.43
C ALA A 205 -18.28 7.76 18.76
N PRO A 206 -17.63 7.68 19.93
CA PRO A 206 -18.33 7.78 21.23
C PRO A 206 -18.96 9.14 21.48
N VAL A 207 -18.43 10.21 20.87
CA VAL A 207 -18.98 11.58 20.99
C VAL A 207 -20.18 11.77 20.07
N ALA A 208 -20.08 11.26 18.83
CA ALA A 208 -21.15 11.37 17.83
C ALA A 208 -22.32 10.44 18.12
N TYR A 209 -22.05 9.25 18.67
CA TYR A 209 -23.02 8.20 18.99
C TYR A 209 -22.77 7.67 20.42
N PRO A 210 -23.10 8.45 21.47
CA PRO A 210 -22.75 8.08 22.86
C PRO A 210 -23.32 6.74 23.32
N GLN A 211 -24.51 6.36 22.81
CA GLN A 211 -25.19 5.12 23.18
C GLN A 211 -24.87 3.94 22.27
N GLU A 212 -24.41 4.23 21.04
CA GLU A 212 -24.15 3.24 19.99
C GLU A 212 -22.83 3.55 19.26
N PRO A 213 -21.63 3.49 19.91
CA PRO A 213 -20.36 3.86 19.28
C PRO A 213 -20.04 3.06 18.01
N ASN A 214 -20.53 1.82 17.94
CA ASN A 214 -20.35 0.94 16.78
C ASN A 214 -21.19 1.36 15.56
N ARG A 215 -22.15 2.26 15.71
CA ARG A 215 -23.01 2.74 14.61
C ARG A 215 -22.19 3.35 13.47
N VAL A 216 -21.10 4.05 13.78
CA VAL A 216 -20.18 4.58 12.75
C VAL A 216 -19.66 3.47 11.84
N PHE A 217 -19.29 2.32 12.41
CA PHE A 217 -18.81 1.19 11.61
C PHE A 217 -19.92 0.57 10.78
N VAL A 218 -21.14 0.47 11.32
CA VAL A 218 -22.32 0.00 10.57
C VAL A 218 -22.65 0.95 9.42
N GLU A 219 -22.56 2.24 9.64
CA GLU A 219 -22.80 3.24 8.58
C GLU A 219 -21.71 3.20 7.49
N LEU A 220 -20.45 3.03 7.86
CA LEU A 220 -19.35 2.93 6.92
C LEU A 220 -19.30 1.57 6.21
N MET A 221 -19.32 0.48 6.98
CA MET A 221 -19.05 -0.87 6.48
C MET A 221 -20.31 -1.70 6.20
N GLY A 222 -21.48 -1.29 6.70
CA GLY A 222 -22.72 -2.01 6.60
C GLY A 222 -23.08 -2.83 7.83
N PRO A 223 -24.31 -3.33 7.90
CA PRO A 223 -24.73 -4.22 8.96
C PRO A 223 -23.94 -5.53 8.91
N PRO A 224 -23.72 -6.18 10.07
CA PRO A 224 -23.13 -7.51 10.10
C PRO A 224 -23.97 -8.52 9.29
N PRO A 225 -23.40 -9.68 8.93
CA PRO A 225 -24.19 -10.76 8.33
C PRO A 225 -25.29 -11.21 9.28
N PRO A 226 -26.36 -11.86 8.76
CA PRO A 226 -27.38 -12.49 9.60
C PRO A 226 -26.74 -13.45 10.60
N ALA A 227 -27.28 -13.50 11.80
CA ALA A 227 -26.86 -14.48 12.81
C ALA A 227 -27.24 -15.91 12.36
N ALA A 228 -26.40 -16.89 12.70
CA ALA A 228 -26.72 -18.29 12.46
C ALA A 228 -27.98 -18.70 13.24
N GLU A 229 -28.85 -19.47 12.59
CA GLU A 229 -30.07 -20.02 13.22
C GLU A 229 -29.84 -21.37 13.90
N GLY A 230 -28.65 -21.98 13.70
CA GLY A 230 -28.34 -23.30 14.21
C GLY A 230 -29.01 -24.44 13.43
N ARG A 231 -29.54 -24.15 12.25
CA ARG A 231 -30.20 -25.11 11.36
C ARG A 231 -29.31 -25.40 10.15
N PRO A 232 -28.96 -26.70 9.92
CA PRO A 232 -28.07 -27.03 8.81
C PRO A 232 -28.71 -26.70 7.46
N LEU A 233 -27.92 -26.16 6.55
CA LEU A 233 -28.29 -25.91 5.17
C LEU A 233 -28.20 -27.22 4.36
N ALA A 234 -29.31 -27.65 3.75
CA ALA A 234 -29.35 -28.91 2.99
C ALA A 234 -28.54 -28.83 1.67
N SER A 235 -28.64 -27.69 0.97
CA SER A 235 -27.83 -27.37 -0.22
C SER A 235 -27.71 -25.87 -0.36
N ARG A 236 -26.58 -25.43 -0.86
CA ARG A 236 -26.35 -24.01 -1.18
C ARG A 236 -26.47 -23.77 -2.68
N ILE A 237 -26.72 -22.50 -3.05
CA ILE A 237 -26.66 -22.07 -4.44
C ILE A 237 -25.22 -22.20 -4.98
N ASP A 238 -25.10 -22.55 -6.25
CA ASP A 238 -23.84 -22.54 -6.99
C ASP A 238 -23.29 -21.12 -7.05
N LEU A 239 -22.03 -20.93 -6.60
CA LEU A 239 -21.41 -19.61 -6.50
C LEU A 239 -21.04 -19.03 -7.87
N ASP A 240 -20.68 -19.86 -8.85
CA ASP A 240 -20.38 -19.39 -10.20
C ASP A 240 -21.65 -18.86 -10.86
N ARG A 241 -22.77 -19.57 -10.70
CA ARG A 241 -24.09 -19.12 -11.17
C ARG A 241 -24.52 -17.83 -10.48
N LEU A 242 -24.27 -17.71 -9.19
CA LEU A 242 -24.58 -16.49 -8.43
C LEU A 242 -23.78 -15.30 -8.94
N LEU A 243 -22.46 -15.46 -9.17
CA LEU A 243 -21.60 -14.42 -9.72
C LEU A 243 -22.03 -14.01 -11.12
N ALA A 244 -22.37 -14.97 -11.99
CA ALA A 244 -22.87 -14.69 -13.34
C ALA A 244 -24.20 -13.89 -13.27
N GLY A 245 -25.09 -14.28 -12.37
CA GLY A 245 -26.35 -13.57 -12.14
C GLY A 245 -26.15 -12.15 -11.63
N ASP A 246 -25.22 -11.95 -10.69
CA ASP A 246 -24.88 -10.64 -10.14
C ASP A 246 -24.26 -9.72 -11.21
N ALA A 247 -23.38 -10.25 -12.07
CA ALA A 247 -22.80 -9.50 -13.19
C ALA A 247 -23.84 -8.99 -14.21
N VAL A 248 -24.90 -9.76 -14.42
CA VAL A 248 -26.04 -9.36 -15.27
C VAL A 248 -26.88 -8.31 -14.57
N ARG A 249 -27.15 -8.49 -13.27
CA ARG A 249 -27.95 -7.58 -12.47
C ARG A 249 -27.30 -6.20 -12.27
N ALA A 250 -25.99 -6.17 -12.09
CA ALA A 250 -25.22 -4.97 -11.80
C ALA A 250 -24.15 -4.69 -12.88
N PRO A 251 -24.54 -4.14 -14.03
CA PRO A 251 -23.61 -3.86 -15.13
C PRO A 251 -22.49 -2.91 -14.70
N GLY A 252 -21.23 -3.29 -15.02
CA GLY A 252 -20.04 -2.53 -14.65
C GLY A 252 -19.51 -2.80 -13.24
N PHE A 253 -20.21 -3.60 -12.43
CA PHE A 253 -19.66 -4.15 -11.21
C PHE A 253 -18.72 -5.31 -11.56
N VAL A 254 -17.54 -5.35 -10.94
CA VAL A 254 -16.52 -6.40 -11.12
C VAL A 254 -16.22 -6.99 -9.76
N ALA A 255 -16.67 -8.23 -9.54
CA ALA A 255 -16.42 -8.97 -8.31
C ALA A 255 -14.91 -9.20 -8.12
N GLN A 256 -14.42 -9.00 -6.92
CA GLN A 256 -13.02 -9.23 -6.52
C GLN A 256 -12.91 -10.16 -5.31
N ARG A 257 -13.98 -10.23 -4.52
CA ARG A 257 -13.97 -10.96 -3.25
C ARG A 257 -15.36 -11.51 -2.94
N LEU A 258 -15.39 -12.73 -2.41
CA LEU A 258 -16.57 -13.33 -1.80
C LEU A 258 -16.29 -13.55 -0.31
N SER A 259 -17.17 -13.07 0.56
CA SER A 259 -17.08 -13.36 1.99
C SER A 259 -18.24 -14.23 2.39
N LEU A 260 -17.95 -15.47 2.74
CA LEU A 260 -18.93 -16.42 3.26
C LEU A 260 -19.15 -16.16 4.75
N SER A 261 -20.37 -16.28 5.19
CA SER A 261 -20.75 -16.20 6.60
C SER A 261 -21.75 -17.31 6.90
N HIS A 262 -21.41 -18.13 7.88
CA HIS A 262 -22.24 -19.27 8.31
C HIS A 262 -22.66 -20.18 7.14
N ALA A 263 -21.70 -20.56 6.25
CA ALA A 263 -22.02 -21.22 4.99
C ALA A 263 -22.74 -22.58 5.12
N GLY A 264 -22.70 -23.23 6.27
CA GLY A 264 -23.45 -24.45 6.59
C GLY A 264 -24.81 -24.23 7.23
N ASP A 265 -25.26 -22.99 7.43
CA ASP A 265 -26.53 -22.65 8.11
C ASP A 265 -27.57 -22.11 7.11
N VAL A 266 -28.86 -22.31 7.39
CA VAL A 266 -29.95 -21.80 6.53
C VAL A 266 -29.99 -20.27 6.47
N ALA A 267 -29.47 -19.57 7.48
CA ALA A 267 -29.27 -18.12 7.50
C ALA A 267 -27.92 -17.71 6.86
N GLY A 268 -27.16 -18.66 6.35
CA GLY A 268 -25.86 -18.44 5.71
C GLY A 268 -25.96 -17.45 4.55
N SER A 269 -24.93 -16.59 4.42
CA SER A 269 -24.89 -15.57 3.39
C SER A 269 -23.54 -15.47 2.73
N VAL A 270 -23.52 -14.96 1.51
CA VAL A 270 -22.31 -14.57 0.79
C VAL A 270 -22.37 -13.09 0.45
N GLU A 271 -21.31 -12.37 0.73
CA GLU A 271 -21.14 -10.98 0.33
C GLU A 271 -20.15 -10.92 -0.86
N ILE A 272 -20.64 -10.53 -2.03
CA ILE A 272 -19.86 -10.26 -3.21
C ILE A 272 -19.37 -8.82 -3.10
N ALA A 273 -18.06 -8.61 -3.00
CA ALA A 273 -17.44 -7.30 -2.91
C ALA A 273 -16.55 -7.06 -4.13
N GLY A 274 -16.56 -5.85 -4.66
CA GLY A 274 -15.85 -5.56 -5.90
C GLY A 274 -15.64 -4.08 -6.16
N ILE A 275 -15.46 -3.73 -7.41
CA ILE A 275 -15.36 -2.36 -7.89
C ILE A 275 -16.49 -2.04 -8.86
N GLN A 276 -16.99 -0.82 -8.83
CA GLN A 276 -17.93 -0.31 -9.83
C GLN A 276 -17.18 0.55 -10.82
N ARG A 277 -17.29 0.24 -12.13
CA ARG A 277 -16.70 1.08 -13.20
C ARG A 277 -17.26 2.51 -13.13
N GLY A 278 -16.38 3.49 -13.26
CA GLY A 278 -16.71 4.90 -13.16
C GLY A 278 -16.76 5.47 -11.74
N LEU A 279 -16.60 4.64 -10.69
CA LEU A 279 -16.59 5.10 -9.29
C LEU A 279 -15.22 4.86 -8.64
N PRO A 280 -14.56 5.91 -8.10
CA PRO A 280 -13.31 5.77 -7.35
C PRO A 280 -13.58 5.15 -5.96
N SER A 281 -13.82 3.84 -5.94
CA SER A 281 -14.11 3.05 -4.74
C SER A 281 -13.37 1.71 -4.76
N THR A 282 -13.53 0.92 -3.73
CA THR A 282 -12.90 -0.41 -3.58
C THR A 282 -13.94 -1.43 -3.13
N ALA A 283 -13.55 -2.70 -3.17
CA ALA A 283 -14.33 -3.81 -2.65
C ALA A 283 -14.76 -3.66 -1.17
N ASN A 284 -14.25 -2.67 -0.45
CA ASN A 284 -14.71 -2.38 0.91
C ASN A 284 -16.03 -1.61 0.94
N PHE A 285 -16.43 -0.97 -0.17
CA PHE A 285 -17.60 -0.10 -0.22
C PHE A 285 -18.63 -0.48 -1.28
N GLU A 286 -18.25 -1.25 -2.28
CA GLU A 286 -19.14 -1.79 -3.31
C GLU A 286 -19.45 -3.24 -2.97
N ARG A 287 -20.65 -3.58 -2.54
CA ARG A 287 -20.99 -4.91 -2.01
C ARG A 287 -22.44 -5.29 -2.30
N HIS A 288 -22.65 -6.57 -2.63
CA HIS A 288 -23.94 -7.22 -2.79
C HIS A 288 -24.00 -8.45 -1.89
N ARG A 289 -24.99 -8.55 -1.03
CA ARG A 289 -25.14 -9.67 -0.10
C ARG A 289 -26.31 -10.56 -0.51
N TYR A 290 -26.07 -11.84 -0.59
CA TYR A 290 -27.04 -12.86 -1.00
C TYR A 290 -27.17 -13.93 0.08
N ARG A 291 -28.37 -14.53 0.17
CA ARG A 291 -28.60 -15.72 0.99
C ARG A 291 -28.06 -16.95 0.24
N LEU A 292 -27.35 -17.83 0.95
CA LEU A 292 -26.77 -19.02 0.34
C LEU A 292 -27.82 -20.10 0.00
N ALA A 293 -28.94 -20.15 0.71
CA ALA A 293 -29.99 -21.15 0.50
C ALA A 293 -30.68 -21.04 -0.87
N ASP A 294 -30.95 -19.83 -1.33
CA ASP A 294 -31.79 -19.57 -2.52
C ASP A 294 -31.26 -18.48 -3.46
N GLY A 295 -30.13 -17.85 -3.12
CA GLY A 295 -29.55 -16.76 -3.89
C GLY A 295 -30.35 -15.45 -3.83
N ALA A 296 -31.26 -15.29 -2.85
CA ALA A 296 -32.00 -14.07 -2.68
C ALA A 296 -31.09 -12.91 -2.28
N LEU A 297 -31.23 -11.75 -2.94
CA LEU A 297 -30.49 -10.53 -2.59
C LEU A 297 -30.98 -10.01 -1.24
N LEU A 298 -30.11 -9.97 -0.24
CA LEU A 298 -30.37 -9.45 1.10
C LEU A 298 -30.07 -7.96 1.22
N GLY A 299 -29.18 -7.44 0.40
CA GLY A 299 -28.83 -6.02 0.43
C GLY A 299 -27.75 -5.66 -0.56
N GLU A 300 -27.72 -4.39 -0.89
CA GLU A 300 -26.74 -3.79 -1.79
C GLU A 300 -26.19 -2.51 -1.16
N ARG A 301 -24.89 -2.29 -1.35
CA ARG A 301 -24.21 -1.07 -0.93
C ARG A 301 -23.33 -0.57 -2.04
N SER A 302 -23.44 0.72 -2.34
CA SER A 302 -22.61 1.40 -3.31
C SER A 302 -22.21 2.77 -2.82
N SER A 303 -20.98 3.17 -3.13
CA SER A 303 -20.50 4.54 -2.90
C SER A 303 -21.29 5.58 -3.71
N ALA A 304 -21.91 5.18 -4.84
CA ALA A 304 -22.77 6.04 -5.64
C ALA A 304 -23.96 6.62 -4.86
N GLN A 305 -24.47 5.87 -3.89
CA GLN A 305 -25.63 6.24 -3.06
C GLN A 305 -25.24 7.16 -1.88
N ARG A 306 -23.96 7.52 -1.75
CA ARG A 306 -23.42 8.30 -0.62
C ARG A 306 -23.30 9.78 -0.98
N GLY A 307 -23.40 10.62 0.05
CA GLY A 307 -23.17 12.07 -0.10
C GLY A 307 -21.72 12.38 -0.50
N PHE A 308 -21.50 13.58 -1.05
CA PHE A 308 -20.19 14.02 -1.60
C PHE A 308 -19.01 13.79 -0.65
N TRP A 309 -19.13 14.16 0.61
CA TRP A 309 -18.03 14.05 1.59
C TRP A 309 -17.63 12.61 1.88
N LEU A 310 -18.61 11.71 1.98
CA LEU A 310 -18.32 10.30 2.19
C LEU A 310 -17.72 9.65 0.94
N ARG A 311 -18.20 10.03 -0.25
CA ARG A 311 -17.58 9.60 -1.52
C ARG A 311 -16.14 10.08 -1.65
N ALA A 312 -15.85 11.34 -1.28
CA ALA A 312 -14.49 11.87 -1.25
C ALA A 312 -13.59 11.10 -0.28
N PHE A 313 -14.10 10.77 0.91
CA PHE A 313 -13.38 9.93 1.88
C PHE A 313 -13.13 8.51 1.35
N ILE A 314 -14.12 7.88 0.72
CA ILE A 314 -14.00 6.56 0.10
C ILE A 314 -12.92 6.56 -0.99
N ALA A 315 -12.86 7.62 -1.82
CA ALA A 315 -11.89 7.76 -2.89
C ALA A 315 -10.43 7.86 -2.40
N VAL A 316 -10.19 8.22 -1.15
CA VAL A 316 -8.84 8.24 -0.56
C VAL A 316 -8.14 6.88 -0.69
N GLN A 317 -8.87 5.78 -0.48
CA GLN A 317 -8.29 4.43 -0.47
C GLN A 317 -7.77 4.02 -1.86
N PRO A 318 -8.58 3.99 -2.94
CA PRO A 318 -8.10 3.62 -4.26
C PRO A 318 -7.04 4.58 -4.81
N LEU A 319 -7.11 5.86 -4.47
CA LEU A 319 -6.11 6.84 -4.89
C LEU A 319 -4.77 6.63 -4.18
N HIS A 320 -4.76 6.24 -2.90
CA HIS A 320 -3.53 5.94 -2.16
C HIS A 320 -2.85 4.66 -2.65
N PHE A 321 -3.64 3.63 -2.96
CA PHE A 321 -3.15 2.30 -3.36
C PHE A 321 -2.94 2.17 -4.88
N ALA A 322 -3.10 3.24 -5.65
CA ALA A 322 -3.04 3.22 -7.13
C ALA A 322 -4.01 2.19 -7.75
N GLN A 323 -5.18 2.02 -7.14
CA GLN A 323 -6.23 1.12 -7.60
C GLN A 323 -7.14 1.86 -8.59
N TYR A 324 -6.73 1.90 -9.85
CA TYR A 324 -7.42 2.66 -10.92
C TYR A 324 -8.30 1.78 -11.83
N GLN A 325 -8.61 0.52 -11.41
CA GLN A 325 -9.39 -0.45 -12.20
C GLN A 325 -10.78 0.10 -12.61
N TRP A 326 -11.34 1.02 -11.81
CA TRP A 326 -12.60 1.69 -12.10
C TRP A 326 -12.55 2.58 -13.37
N LEU A 327 -11.35 2.97 -13.87
CA LEU A 327 -11.16 3.69 -15.13
C LEU A 327 -11.04 2.79 -16.37
N GLY A 328 -10.98 1.45 -16.16
CA GLY A 328 -10.72 0.48 -17.21
C GLY A 328 -9.22 0.13 -17.34
N PRO A 329 -8.90 -0.96 -18.09
CA PRO A 329 -7.56 -1.59 -18.02
C PRO A 329 -6.42 -0.70 -18.52
N GLY A 330 -6.60 0.02 -19.64
CA GLY A 330 -5.54 0.84 -20.24
C GLY A 330 -5.15 2.03 -19.34
N TRP A 331 -6.13 2.78 -18.86
CA TRP A 331 -5.90 3.90 -17.94
C TRP A 331 -5.37 3.44 -16.59
N SER A 332 -5.88 2.30 -16.10
CA SER A 332 -5.41 1.71 -14.85
C SER A 332 -3.91 1.42 -14.87
N ALA A 333 -3.41 0.74 -15.90
CA ALA A 333 -2.00 0.43 -16.05
C ALA A 333 -1.13 1.69 -16.17
N ALA A 334 -1.54 2.65 -17.02
CA ALA A 334 -0.80 3.89 -17.25
C ALA A 334 -0.68 4.73 -15.97
N LEU A 335 -1.79 4.93 -15.24
CA LEU A 335 -1.80 5.71 -14.00
C LEU A 335 -1.06 5.00 -12.88
N ARG A 336 -1.14 3.67 -12.78
CA ARG A 336 -0.36 2.89 -11.82
C ARG A 336 1.15 3.03 -12.07
N GLY A 337 1.58 2.93 -13.34
CA GLY A 337 2.97 3.17 -13.72
C GLY A 337 3.45 4.59 -13.38
N LEU A 338 2.62 5.59 -13.69
CA LEU A 338 2.91 6.99 -13.32
C LEU A 338 2.97 7.18 -11.81
N HIS A 339 2.06 6.57 -11.05
CA HIS A 339 2.03 6.61 -9.59
C HIS A 339 3.32 6.03 -8.99
N LEU A 340 3.77 4.87 -9.50
CA LEU A 340 5.05 4.27 -9.10
C LEU A 340 6.24 5.18 -9.42
N ALA A 341 6.29 5.74 -10.64
CA ALA A 341 7.35 6.66 -11.05
C ALA A 341 7.40 7.91 -10.14
N MET A 342 6.24 8.45 -9.76
CA MET A 342 6.15 9.59 -8.84
C MET A 342 6.52 9.20 -7.40
N GLY A 343 6.21 7.98 -6.96
CA GLY A 343 6.67 7.43 -5.67
C GLY A 343 8.19 7.33 -5.59
N LEU A 344 8.83 6.79 -6.63
CA LEU A 344 10.29 6.77 -6.75
C LEU A 344 10.87 8.19 -6.85
N GLY A 345 10.20 9.09 -7.58
CA GLY A 345 10.55 10.51 -7.61
C GLY A 345 10.52 11.17 -6.23
N ALA A 346 9.54 10.84 -5.39
CA ALA A 346 9.46 11.32 -4.01
C ALA A 346 10.63 10.80 -3.15
N CYS A 347 11.08 9.56 -3.37
CA CYS A 347 12.31 9.05 -2.72
C CYS A 347 13.55 9.87 -3.13
N LEU A 348 13.70 10.15 -4.42
CA LEU A 348 14.79 10.99 -4.94
C LEU A 348 14.70 12.42 -4.41
N LEU A 349 13.50 12.98 -4.31
CA LEU A 349 13.27 14.30 -3.71
C LEU A 349 13.75 14.32 -2.26
N CYS A 350 13.41 13.31 -1.48
CA CYS A 350 13.82 13.19 -0.08
C CYS A 350 15.33 13.03 0.07
N ALA A 351 15.94 12.11 -0.69
CA ALA A 351 17.38 11.86 -0.68
C ALA A 351 18.19 13.10 -1.12
N SER A 352 17.76 13.77 -2.21
CA SER A 352 18.41 15.00 -2.66
C SER A 352 18.28 16.14 -1.66
N GLY A 353 17.14 16.27 -0.98
CA GLY A 353 16.94 17.25 0.09
C GLY A 353 17.88 17.03 1.28
N LEU A 354 17.99 15.78 1.76
CA LEU A 354 18.95 15.40 2.82
C LEU A 354 20.39 15.69 2.41
N TYR A 355 20.78 15.28 1.20
CA TYR A 355 22.11 15.56 0.65
C TYR A 355 22.42 17.05 0.62
N LEU A 356 21.53 17.89 0.07
CA LEU A 356 21.71 19.34 -0.03
C LEU A 356 21.81 20.00 1.36
N TRP A 357 21.04 19.51 2.33
CA TRP A 357 21.11 20.01 3.70
C TRP A 357 22.43 19.67 4.39
N LEU A 358 22.93 18.44 4.22
CA LEU A 358 24.21 17.95 4.73
C LEU A 358 25.39 18.71 4.07
N GLN A 359 25.37 18.89 2.77
CA GLN A 359 26.43 19.59 2.02
C GLN A 359 26.59 21.06 2.44
N ARG A 360 25.51 21.73 2.85
CA ARG A 360 25.61 23.11 3.35
C ARG A 360 26.36 23.20 4.69
N ARG A 361 26.52 22.10 5.41
CA ARG A 361 27.11 22.01 6.74
C ARG A 361 28.40 21.19 6.77
N ALA A 362 28.85 20.70 5.63
CA ALA A 362 30.01 19.82 5.52
C ALA A 362 31.34 20.44 5.96
N SER A 363 31.48 21.79 5.87
CA SER A 363 32.71 22.49 6.26
C SER A 363 32.98 22.50 7.76
N ALA A 364 31.93 22.44 8.61
CA ALA A 364 32.05 22.39 10.07
C ALA A 364 30.91 21.53 10.67
N PRO A 365 30.95 20.21 10.50
CA PRO A 365 29.85 19.35 10.94
C PRO A 365 29.87 19.19 12.46
N ASP A 366 28.76 19.55 13.11
CA ASP A 366 28.53 19.25 14.53
C ASP A 366 28.10 17.78 14.71
N ALA A 367 27.88 17.34 15.95
CA ALA A 367 27.49 15.97 16.27
C ALA A 367 26.15 15.58 15.61
N ARG A 368 25.21 16.53 15.47
CA ARG A 368 23.88 16.29 14.86
C ARG A 368 23.99 16.08 13.37
N VAL A 369 24.84 16.87 12.69
CA VAL A 369 25.09 16.73 11.24
C VAL A 369 25.74 15.39 10.96
N ARG A 370 26.76 14.99 11.75
CA ARG A 370 27.41 13.67 11.64
C ARG A 370 26.43 12.52 11.89
N LEU A 371 25.59 12.64 12.90
CA LEU A 371 24.57 11.63 13.18
C LEU A 371 23.58 11.50 12.03
N LEU A 372 23.03 12.63 11.52
CA LEU A 372 22.09 12.60 10.39
C LEU A 372 22.73 12.02 9.13
N GLN A 373 24.01 12.34 8.85
CA GLN A 373 24.74 11.75 7.73
C GLN A 373 24.83 10.23 7.86
N ARG A 374 25.20 9.73 9.03
CA ARG A 374 25.30 8.30 9.32
C ARG A 374 23.94 7.60 9.20
N LEU A 375 22.88 8.20 9.79
CA LEU A 375 21.52 7.68 9.68
C LEU A 375 21.04 7.64 8.23
N SER A 376 21.32 8.69 7.44
CA SER A 376 20.94 8.72 6.02
C SER A 376 21.67 7.64 5.21
N GLN A 377 22.96 7.42 5.46
CA GLN A 377 23.73 6.36 4.78
C GLN A 377 23.29 4.97 5.21
N GLY A 378 23.17 4.70 6.52
CA GLY A 378 22.83 3.40 7.04
C GLY A 378 21.37 3.00 6.77
N PHE A 379 20.44 3.87 7.08
CA PHE A 379 19.01 3.54 6.97
C PHE A 379 18.45 3.75 5.56
N CYS A 380 18.80 4.82 4.85
CA CYS A 380 18.26 5.04 3.51
C CYS A 380 18.98 4.18 2.47
N ALA A 381 20.30 4.27 2.34
CA ALA A 381 21.04 3.47 1.37
C ALA A 381 21.05 1.98 1.76
N GLY A 382 21.13 1.66 3.05
CA GLY A 382 21.02 0.31 3.58
C GLY A 382 19.68 -0.35 3.27
N LEU A 383 18.57 0.40 3.34
CA LEU A 383 17.24 -0.09 2.97
C LEU A 383 17.18 -0.48 1.49
N VAL A 384 17.68 0.39 0.62
CA VAL A 384 17.72 0.11 -0.83
C VAL A 384 18.58 -1.12 -1.13
N ALA A 385 19.76 -1.21 -0.52
CA ALA A 385 20.66 -2.36 -0.70
C ALA A 385 20.04 -3.65 -0.17
N ALA A 386 19.45 -3.63 1.03
CA ALA A 386 18.79 -4.80 1.62
C ALA A 386 17.59 -5.25 0.80
N ALA A 387 16.80 -4.32 0.23
CA ALA A 387 15.68 -4.63 -0.66
C ALA A 387 16.16 -5.25 -1.98
N ALA A 388 17.24 -4.74 -2.57
CA ALA A 388 17.83 -5.31 -3.78
C ALA A 388 18.37 -6.74 -3.51
N LEU A 389 19.05 -6.94 -2.38
CA LEU A 389 19.53 -8.26 -1.96
C LEU A 389 18.39 -9.23 -1.65
N LEU A 390 17.29 -8.74 -1.06
CA LEU A 390 16.08 -9.53 -0.87
C LEU A 390 15.55 -10.03 -2.21
N LEU A 391 15.35 -9.14 -3.20
CA LEU A 391 14.88 -9.54 -4.54
C LEU A 391 15.79 -10.56 -5.21
N LEU A 392 17.10 -10.31 -5.16
CA LEU A 392 18.08 -11.25 -5.73
C LEU A 392 18.03 -12.60 -5.01
N GLY A 393 17.94 -12.59 -3.68
CA GLY A 393 17.78 -13.80 -2.88
C GLY A 393 16.53 -14.57 -3.21
N LEU A 394 15.38 -13.88 -3.35
CA LEU A 394 14.10 -14.49 -3.73
C LEU A 394 14.13 -15.13 -5.12
N GLN A 395 14.93 -14.58 -6.05
CA GLN A 395 15.12 -15.16 -7.39
C GLN A 395 15.99 -16.42 -7.40
N LEU A 396 16.99 -16.48 -6.53
CA LEU A 396 17.97 -17.54 -6.52
C LEU A 396 17.66 -18.65 -5.52
N ALA A 397 16.77 -18.39 -4.57
CA ALA A 397 16.44 -19.34 -3.50
C ALA A 397 15.50 -20.47 -3.99
N PRO A 398 15.68 -21.70 -3.50
CA PRO A 398 14.71 -22.76 -3.69
C PRO A 398 13.31 -22.37 -3.13
N SER A 399 12.24 -22.85 -3.77
CA SER A 399 10.85 -22.54 -3.39
C SER A 399 10.52 -22.84 -1.92
N GLU A 400 11.14 -23.87 -1.36
CA GLU A 400 10.98 -24.24 0.06
C GLU A 400 11.50 -23.17 1.04
N LEU A 401 12.58 -22.49 0.68
CA LEU A 401 13.11 -21.37 1.48
C LEU A 401 12.27 -20.10 1.34
N LEU A 402 11.60 -19.92 0.20
CA LEU A 402 10.74 -18.77 -0.05
C LEU A 402 9.49 -18.75 0.84
N ALA A 403 8.95 -19.93 1.15
CA ALA A 403 7.79 -20.11 2.01
C ALA A 403 8.07 -19.80 3.49
N GLY A 404 9.35 -19.81 3.88
CA GLY A 404 9.77 -19.63 5.27
C GLY A 404 9.99 -18.16 5.66
N PRO A 405 10.23 -17.90 6.96
CA PRO A 405 10.48 -16.55 7.48
C PRO A 405 11.91 -16.05 7.20
N TRP A 406 12.80 -16.90 6.67
CA TRP A 406 14.22 -16.60 6.53
C TRP A 406 14.53 -15.41 5.62
N PRO A 407 13.92 -15.26 4.43
CA PRO A 407 14.25 -14.12 3.56
C PRO A 407 13.93 -12.78 4.24
N GLY A 408 12.80 -12.72 4.96
CA GLY A 408 12.42 -11.51 5.70
C GLY A 408 13.35 -11.24 6.90
N ARG A 409 13.76 -12.27 7.64
CA ARG A 409 14.73 -12.13 8.74
C ARG A 409 16.09 -11.67 8.23
N LEU A 410 16.57 -12.25 7.14
CA LEU A 410 17.83 -11.85 6.51
C LEU A 410 17.80 -10.38 6.08
N PHE A 411 16.71 -9.94 5.43
CA PHE A 411 16.51 -8.54 5.08
C PHE A 411 16.64 -7.63 6.30
N LEU A 412 15.93 -7.93 7.40
CA LEU A 412 15.99 -7.11 8.62
C LEU A 412 17.40 -7.07 9.23
N VAL A 413 18.08 -8.20 9.24
CA VAL A 413 19.46 -8.29 9.75
C VAL A 413 20.42 -7.47 8.88
N LEU A 414 20.32 -7.58 7.55
CA LEU A 414 21.15 -6.79 6.62
C LEU A 414 20.90 -5.29 6.75
N TRP A 415 19.65 -4.89 6.85
CA TRP A 415 19.29 -3.48 7.03
C TRP A 415 19.75 -2.94 8.39
N ALA A 416 19.53 -3.68 9.47
CA ALA A 416 20.01 -3.33 10.81
C ALA A 416 21.55 -3.26 10.86
N ALA A 417 22.24 -4.22 10.24
CA ALA A 417 23.70 -4.24 10.13
C ALA A 417 24.25 -3.03 9.38
N ALA A 418 23.59 -2.63 8.26
CA ALA A 418 23.95 -1.42 7.52
C ALA A 418 23.79 -0.15 8.37
N GLY A 419 22.69 -0.05 9.13
CA GLY A 419 22.44 1.04 10.10
C GLY A 419 23.52 1.10 11.20
N LEU A 420 23.81 -0.05 11.80
CA LEU A 420 24.81 -0.17 12.87
C LEU A 420 26.22 0.12 12.35
N ALA A 421 26.59 -0.44 11.20
CA ALA A 421 27.88 -0.17 10.56
C ALA A 421 28.07 1.33 10.30
N ALA A 422 27.06 2.00 9.75
CA ALA A 422 27.13 3.44 9.51
C ALA A 422 27.24 4.27 10.80
N LEU A 423 26.72 3.80 11.92
CA LEU A 423 26.84 4.47 13.22
C LEU A 423 28.21 4.24 13.88
N LEU A 424 28.81 3.06 13.73
CA LEU A 424 30.03 2.64 14.43
C LEU A 424 31.31 2.90 13.64
N LEU A 425 31.28 2.78 12.31
CA LEU A 425 32.46 2.93 11.48
C LEU A 425 32.88 4.41 11.35
N PRO A 426 34.18 4.71 11.26
CA PRO A 426 34.67 6.07 11.01
C PRO A 426 34.08 6.64 9.72
N GLY A 427 33.76 7.95 9.70
CA GLY A 427 33.02 8.64 8.63
C GLY A 427 33.69 8.70 7.24
N ASP A 428 34.85 8.08 7.05
CA ASP A 428 35.63 8.08 5.80
C ASP A 428 35.37 6.85 4.91
N TRP A 429 34.19 6.25 4.98
CA TRP A 429 33.87 5.06 4.20
C TRP A 429 33.92 5.35 2.68
N PRO A 430 34.60 4.50 1.87
CA PRO A 430 34.84 4.74 0.44
C PRO A 430 33.54 4.87 -0.39
N LEU A 431 32.44 4.23 0.05
CA LEU A 431 31.13 4.37 -0.60
C LEU A 431 30.56 5.80 -0.51
N ALA A 432 30.89 6.53 0.57
CA ALA A 432 30.51 7.94 0.69
C ALA A 432 31.27 8.83 -0.30
N ARG A 433 32.51 8.51 -0.63
CA ARG A 433 33.31 9.23 -1.63
C ARG A 433 32.92 8.85 -3.07
N GLY A 434 32.63 7.57 -3.33
CA GLY A 434 32.27 7.09 -4.67
C GLY A 434 30.89 7.53 -5.16
N LEU A 435 29.89 7.55 -4.26
CA LEU A 435 28.51 7.98 -4.56
C LEU A 435 28.34 9.51 -4.49
N LEU A 436 29.22 10.23 -3.81
CA LEU A 436 29.10 11.66 -3.58
C LEU A 436 30.08 12.49 -4.42
N GLY A 437 30.96 11.86 -5.21
CA GLY A 437 31.84 12.55 -6.17
C GLY A 437 32.79 13.56 -5.52
N VAL A 438 33.37 13.26 -4.34
CA VAL A 438 34.43 14.07 -3.70
C VAL A 438 35.69 13.25 -3.55
#